data_9b819e3371a86e563fbf5d3985a197a0
#
_entry.id   9b819e3371a86e563fbf5d3985a197a0
#
_cell.length_a   1.000
_cell.length_b   1.000
_cell.length_c   1.000
_cell.angle_alpha   90.00
_cell.angle_beta   90.00
_cell.angle_gamma   90.00
#
_symmetry.space_group_name_H-M   'P 1'
#
loop_
_entity.id
_entity.type
_entity.pdbx_description
1 polymer ?
#
loop_
_entity_poly.entity_id
_entity_poly.type
_entity_poly.pdbx_seq_one_letter_code
_entity_poly.pdbx_strand_id
1 'polypeptide(L)'
;SYAKFDCVALLDSTSVSVQPTGQGSFAVCKVIKVQTPKGAVANRVIKYDYDPLTAHAEFKRVTIYHADGQIEEVDVKKTCDYAAPARAIYWGARQIMIEVGALNPGDVIDYEIAKKGFTYALLGAVPEDDSRFIPPMRGQFYDIVPFWSSEPTVRKVYKVSIPMEKEMQFQFYQGECTSSMRYEDGRKAYTFAMEDMMPFRREPNMVDLFDAAPKLMMSSTPHWKDKSLWFNKVNEDYGSFAPLPEAQKKVDELIKGKKTEMEKIAVLTHWVA
;
A
#
# COMPACT_ATOMS: atom_id res chain seq x y z
N SER A 1 3.64 -27.70 11.04
CA SER A 1 4.17 -28.23 9.76
C SER A 1 3.48 -27.55 8.57
N TYR A 2 4.24 -27.03 7.65
CA TYR A 2 3.75 -26.38 6.44
C TYR A 2 3.43 -27.36 5.29
N ALA A 3 3.70 -28.64 5.44
CA ALA A 3 3.60 -29.66 4.39
C ALA A 3 2.20 -29.83 3.76
N LYS A 4 1.15 -29.37 4.44
CA LYS A 4 -0.25 -29.44 3.95
C LYS A 4 -0.67 -28.31 3.02
N PHE A 5 0.18 -27.34 2.79
CA PHE A 5 -0.13 -26.17 1.96
C PHE A 5 0.46 -26.32 0.56
N ASP A 6 -0.15 -25.67 -0.42
CA ASP A 6 0.31 -25.69 -1.81
C ASP A 6 1.63 -24.94 -1.98
N CYS A 7 1.81 -23.86 -1.22
CA CYS A 7 3.02 -23.01 -1.18
C CYS A 7 3.28 -22.52 0.23
N VAL A 8 4.51 -22.08 0.47
CA VAL A 8 4.93 -21.41 1.72
C VAL A 8 5.81 -20.22 1.36
N ALA A 9 5.47 -19.04 1.84
CA ALA A 9 6.38 -17.91 1.82
C ALA A 9 7.45 -18.11 2.92
N LEU A 10 8.68 -18.39 2.51
CA LEU A 10 9.79 -18.54 3.45
C LEU A 10 10.20 -17.19 4.02
N LEU A 11 10.12 -16.14 3.19
CA LEU A 11 10.39 -14.76 3.55
C LEU A 11 9.40 -13.85 2.81
N ASP A 12 8.86 -12.88 3.54
CA ASP A 12 8.16 -11.69 3.02
C ASP A 12 8.78 -10.49 3.69
N SER A 13 9.66 -9.77 2.99
CA SER A 13 10.42 -8.67 3.55
C SER A 13 10.20 -7.40 2.73
N THR A 14 9.93 -6.30 3.43
CA THR A 14 9.89 -4.96 2.84
C THR A 14 10.86 -4.06 3.59
N SER A 15 11.77 -3.41 2.86
CA SER A 15 12.66 -2.38 3.39
C SER A 15 12.31 -1.04 2.78
N VAL A 16 12.11 -0.02 3.62
CA VAL A 16 11.72 1.32 3.19
C VAL A 16 12.77 2.33 3.64
N SER A 17 13.23 3.16 2.70
CA SER A 17 14.03 4.34 2.99
C SER A 17 13.19 5.59 2.72
N VAL A 18 12.86 6.34 3.78
CA VAL A 18 12.05 7.55 3.70
C VAL A 18 12.95 8.77 3.54
N GLN A 19 12.74 9.54 2.49
CA GLN A 19 13.46 10.78 2.22
C GLN A 19 12.97 11.93 3.13
N PRO A 20 13.75 13.02 3.29
CA PRO A 20 13.28 14.23 4.01
C PRO A 20 11.95 14.77 3.48
N THR A 21 11.69 14.61 2.19
CA THR A 21 10.44 15.01 1.52
C THR A 21 9.22 14.15 1.89
N GLY A 22 9.41 13.01 2.57
CA GLY A 22 8.37 12.03 2.85
C GLY A 22 8.23 10.94 1.78
N GLN A 23 8.93 11.06 0.65
CA GLN A 23 8.96 10.00 -0.37
C GLN A 23 9.61 8.74 0.17
N GLY A 24 8.98 7.60 -0.06
CA GLY A 24 9.53 6.28 0.26
C GLY A 24 10.18 5.60 -0.94
N SER A 25 11.31 4.95 -0.71
CA SER A 25 11.89 3.96 -1.63
C SER A 25 11.77 2.59 -0.96
N PHE A 26 11.06 1.68 -1.62
CA PHE A 26 10.71 0.37 -1.08
C PHE A 26 11.46 -0.71 -1.86
N ALA A 27 12.08 -1.65 -1.16
CA ALA A 27 12.55 -2.92 -1.69
C ALA A 27 11.66 -4.03 -1.08
N VAL A 28 10.83 -4.64 -1.91
CA VAL A 28 9.93 -5.73 -1.54
C VAL A 28 10.52 -7.04 -2.01
N CYS A 29 10.95 -7.90 -1.08
CA CYS A 29 11.55 -9.19 -1.38
C CYS A 29 10.64 -10.31 -0.88
N LYS A 30 10.40 -11.30 -1.73
CA LYS A 30 9.62 -12.47 -1.36
C LYS A 30 10.29 -13.75 -1.84
N VAL A 31 10.33 -14.75 -0.94
CA VAL A 31 10.86 -16.10 -1.24
C VAL A 31 9.74 -17.08 -1.01
N ILE A 32 9.32 -17.79 -2.05
CA ILE A 32 8.19 -18.73 -2.03
C ILE A 32 8.66 -20.12 -2.40
N LYS A 33 8.41 -21.11 -1.53
CA LYS A 33 8.61 -22.51 -1.83
C LYS A 33 7.33 -23.12 -2.38
N VAL A 34 7.42 -23.71 -3.54
CA VAL A 34 6.34 -24.46 -4.19
C VAL A 34 6.32 -25.89 -3.63
N GLN A 35 5.16 -26.39 -3.17
CA GLN A 35 5.08 -27.71 -2.54
C GLN A 35 4.21 -28.72 -3.32
N THR A 36 3.28 -28.22 -4.14
CA THR A 36 2.38 -29.08 -4.92
C THR A 36 2.27 -28.59 -6.37
N PRO A 37 1.79 -29.45 -7.30
CA PRO A 37 1.50 -29.01 -8.68
C PRO A 37 0.51 -27.84 -8.75
N LYS A 38 -0.45 -27.78 -7.83
CA LYS A 38 -1.40 -26.67 -7.73
C LYS A 38 -0.69 -25.37 -7.34
N GLY A 39 0.25 -25.43 -6.39
CA GLY A 39 1.11 -24.32 -6.02
C GLY A 39 1.99 -23.86 -7.18
N ALA A 40 2.52 -24.79 -7.99
CA ALA A 40 3.27 -24.49 -9.19
C ALA A 40 2.44 -23.67 -10.20
N VAL A 41 1.21 -24.10 -10.47
CA VAL A 41 0.30 -23.37 -11.37
C VAL A 41 -0.05 -21.99 -10.84
N ALA A 42 -0.32 -21.87 -9.54
CA ALA A 42 -0.71 -20.61 -8.90
C ALA A 42 0.39 -19.54 -8.93
N ASN A 43 1.68 -19.97 -8.97
CA ASN A 43 2.82 -19.06 -8.95
C ASN A 43 3.53 -18.91 -10.30
N ARG A 44 2.94 -19.36 -11.41
CA ARG A 44 3.49 -19.17 -12.76
C ARG A 44 3.61 -17.71 -13.17
N VAL A 45 2.86 -16.85 -12.50
CA VAL A 45 2.81 -15.42 -12.78
C VAL A 45 2.90 -14.67 -11.47
N ILE A 46 3.90 -13.80 -11.36
CA ILE A 46 4.02 -12.86 -10.25
C ILE A 46 3.34 -11.56 -10.65
N LYS A 47 2.51 -11.02 -9.78
CA LYS A 47 1.76 -9.78 -9.98
C LYS A 47 1.98 -8.82 -8.82
N TYR A 48 2.03 -7.54 -9.13
CA TYR A 48 2.14 -6.48 -8.12
C TYR A 48 1.33 -5.26 -8.55
N ASP A 49 0.40 -4.85 -7.70
CA ASP A 49 -0.47 -3.71 -7.96
C ASP A 49 0.16 -2.42 -7.44
N TYR A 50 -0.02 -1.34 -8.16
CA TYR A 50 0.40 -0.01 -7.74
C TYR A 50 -0.52 1.08 -8.29
N ASP A 51 -0.55 2.22 -7.61
CA ASP A 51 -1.26 3.41 -8.07
C ASP A 51 -0.27 4.36 -8.75
N PRO A 52 -0.36 4.59 -10.07
CA PRO A 52 0.55 5.45 -10.81
C PRO A 52 0.50 6.92 -10.41
N LEU A 53 -0.57 7.35 -9.72
CA LEU A 53 -0.68 8.71 -9.18
C LEU A 53 0.24 8.93 -7.97
N THR A 54 0.60 7.86 -7.25
CA THR A 54 1.35 7.95 -5.99
C THR A 54 2.67 7.21 -6.02
N ALA A 55 2.83 6.26 -6.95
CA ALA A 55 3.98 5.37 -6.96
C ALA A 55 4.35 4.89 -8.37
N HIS A 56 5.58 4.43 -8.48
CA HIS A 56 6.08 3.61 -9.58
C HIS A 56 6.64 2.30 -9.01
N ALA A 57 6.42 1.20 -9.69
CA ALA A 57 6.92 -0.12 -9.29
C ALA A 57 7.55 -0.85 -10.48
N GLU A 58 8.60 -1.63 -10.21
CA GLU A 58 9.29 -2.45 -11.20
C GLU A 58 9.90 -3.71 -10.57
N PHE A 59 9.94 -4.82 -11.31
CA PHE A 59 10.74 -5.99 -10.92
C PHE A 59 12.22 -5.70 -11.10
N LYS A 60 13.01 -5.94 -10.06
CA LYS A 60 14.47 -5.82 -10.10
C LYS A 60 15.14 -7.15 -10.38
N ARG A 61 14.61 -8.23 -9.84
CA ARG A 61 15.16 -9.58 -9.95
C ARG A 61 14.05 -10.61 -9.74
N VAL A 62 14.12 -11.68 -10.51
CA VAL A 62 13.32 -12.89 -10.29
C VAL A 62 14.21 -14.08 -10.58
N THR A 63 14.44 -14.91 -9.57
CA THR A 63 15.30 -16.09 -9.63
C THR A 63 14.50 -17.32 -9.23
N ILE A 64 14.62 -18.39 -9.98
CA ILE A 64 14.04 -19.70 -9.65
C ILE A 64 15.17 -20.64 -9.28
N TYR A 65 15.08 -21.22 -8.10
CA TYR A 65 15.95 -22.31 -7.65
C TYR A 65 15.18 -23.60 -7.82
N HIS A 66 15.53 -24.40 -8.82
CA HIS A 66 14.89 -25.66 -9.10
C HIS A 66 15.28 -26.74 -8.10
N ALA A 67 14.38 -27.69 -7.87
CA ALA A 67 14.61 -28.79 -6.94
C ALA A 67 15.79 -29.69 -7.32
N ASP A 68 16.20 -29.70 -8.58
CA ASP A 68 17.37 -30.43 -9.11
C ASP A 68 18.69 -29.65 -8.96
N GLY A 69 18.65 -28.44 -8.39
CA GLY A 69 19.79 -27.56 -8.16
C GLY A 69 20.13 -26.59 -9.30
N GLN A 70 19.35 -26.59 -10.38
CA GLN A 70 19.50 -25.58 -11.42
C GLN A 70 19.02 -24.23 -10.92
N ILE A 71 19.58 -23.14 -11.43
CA ILE A 71 19.20 -21.77 -11.12
C ILE A 71 18.82 -21.09 -12.43
N GLU A 72 17.63 -20.51 -12.49
CA GLU A 72 17.12 -19.77 -13.62
C GLU A 72 16.89 -18.31 -13.24
N GLU A 73 17.49 -17.38 -14.00
CA GLU A 73 17.20 -15.94 -13.90
C GLU A 73 16.15 -15.56 -14.95
N VAL A 74 15.01 -15.08 -14.48
CA VAL A 74 13.93 -14.62 -15.36
C VAL A 74 14.23 -13.21 -15.86
N ASP A 75 14.15 -13.00 -17.17
CA ASP A 75 14.40 -11.69 -17.79
C ASP A 75 13.31 -10.67 -17.39
N VAL A 76 13.62 -9.80 -16.43
CA VAL A 76 12.69 -8.76 -15.93
C VAL A 76 12.23 -7.75 -16.99
N LYS A 77 12.92 -7.66 -18.15
CA LYS A 77 12.48 -6.83 -19.28
C LYS A 77 11.19 -7.33 -19.92
N LYS A 78 10.80 -8.58 -19.67
CA LYS A 78 9.53 -9.18 -20.10
C LYS A 78 8.35 -8.81 -19.22
N THR A 79 8.53 -7.92 -18.26
CA THR A 79 7.45 -7.40 -17.42
C THR A 79 6.39 -6.71 -18.29
N CYS A 80 5.14 -7.11 -18.11
CA CYS A 80 3.97 -6.41 -18.63
C CYS A 80 3.44 -5.45 -17.58
N ASP A 81 3.07 -4.24 -17.99
CA ASP A 81 2.42 -3.24 -17.16
C ASP A 81 1.08 -2.87 -17.81
N TYR A 82 -0.02 -3.09 -17.10
CA TYR A 82 -1.37 -2.91 -17.63
C TYR A 82 -2.34 -2.41 -16.55
N ALA A 83 -3.53 -1.97 -16.97
CA ALA A 83 -4.57 -1.55 -16.02
C ALA A 83 -4.96 -2.74 -15.14
N ALA A 84 -4.91 -2.56 -13.82
CA ALA A 84 -5.30 -3.60 -12.88
C ALA A 84 -6.77 -4.00 -13.09
N PRO A 85 -7.13 -5.30 -12.98
CA PRO A 85 -8.50 -5.75 -13.11
C PRO A 85 -9.41 -4.99 -12.14
N ALA A 86 -10.48 -4.40 -12.68
CA ALA A 86 -11.29 -3.38 -12.04
C ALA A 86 -12.01 -3.88 -10.77
N ARG A 87 -11.38 -3.70 -9.61
CA ARG A 87 -12.11 -3.59 -8.35
C ARG A 87 -12.47 -2.15 -7.99
N ALA A 88 -11.79 -1.19 -8.62
CA ALA A 88 -12.00 0.23 -8.40
C ALA A 88 -11.91 0.97 -9.74
N ILE A 89 -13.03 1.09 -10.41
CA ILE A 89 -13.20 1.65 -11.76
C ILE A 89 -12.59 3.07 -11.90
N TYR A 90 -12.47 3.81 -10.81
CA TYR A 90 -12.06 5.22 -10.82
C TYR A 90 -10.63 5.49 -10.36
N TRP A 91 -9.89 4.48 -9.93
CA TRP A 91 -8.57 4.69 -9.30
C TRP A 91 -7.39 4.62 -10.26
N GLY A 92 -7.60 4.13 -11.46
CA GLY A 92 -6.54 4.02 -12.46
C GLY A 92 -5.37 3.12 -12.04
N ALA A 93 -5.61 2.21 -11.06
CA ALA A 93 -4.59 1.30 -10.58
C ALA A 93 -3.98 0.48 -11.71
N ARG A 94 -2.69 0.25 -11.65
CA ARG A 94 -1.93 -0.58 -12.58
C ARG A 94 -1.40 -1.82 -11.90
N GLN A 95 -1.10 -2.83 -12.71
CA GLN A 95 -0.49 -4.08 -12.27
C GLN A 95 0.71 -4.39 -13.14
N ILE A 96 1.88 -4.56 -12.53
CA ILE A 96 3.01 -5.18 -13.21
C ILE A 96 2.93 -6.71 -13.05
N MET A 97 3.25 -7.43 -14.10
CA MET A 97 3.18 -8.88 -14.18
C MET A 97 4.40 -9.44 -14.89
N ILE A 98 4.91 -10.56 -14.38
CA ILE A 98 5.96 -11.33 -15.02
C ILE A 98 5.65 -12.82 -14.98
N GLU A 99 5.82 -13.51 -16.10
CA GLU A 99 5.74 -14.96 -16.16
C GLU A 99 7.06 -15.59 -15.75
N VAL A 100 7.03 -16.54 -14.84
CA VAL A 100 8.21 -17.24 -14.32
C VAL A 100 8.43 -18.61 -14.95
N GLY A 101 7.58 -19.00 -15.93
CA GLY A 101 7.73 -20.25 -16.63
C GLY A 101 7.13 -21.47 -15.91
N ALA A 102 7.65 -22.65 -16.23
CA ALA A 102 7.19 -23.91 -15.64
C ALA A 102 7.87 -24.13 -14.29
N LEU A 103 7.06 -24.36 -13.26
CA LEU A 103 7.50 -24.67 -11.92
C LEU A 103 7.14 -26.09 -11.54
N ASN A 104 7.93 -26.70 -10.67
CA ASN A 104 7.70 -28.03 -10.11
C ASN A 104 7.62 -27.95 -8.57
N PRO A 105 6.97 -28.95 -7.93
CA PRO A 105 7.07 -29.09 -6.48
C PRO A 105 8.54 -29.22 -6.03
N GLY A 106 8.91 -28.42 -5.05
CA GLY A 106 10.29 -28.31 -4.55
C GLY A 106 11.03 -27.05 -5.03
N ASP A 107 10.59 -26.43 -6.10
CA ASP A 107 11.18 -25.19 -6.61
C ASP A 107 10.95 -24.03 -5.63
N VAL A 108 11.87 -23.08 -5.63
CA VAL A 108 11.80 -21.84 -4.84
C VAL A 108 11.90 -20.65 -5.78
N ILE A 109 10.96 -19.73 -5.64
CA ILE A 109 10.94 -18.45 -6.35
C ILE A 109 11.43 -17.37 -5.39
N ASP A 110 12.45 -16.62 -5.78
CA ASP A 110 12.97 -15.45 -5.06
C ASP A 110 12.86 -14.22 -5.96
N TYR A 111 12.10 -13.22 -5.53
CA TYR A 111 11.97 -12.01 -6.32
C TYR A 111 12.06 -10.73 -5.50
N GLU A 112 12.47 -9.67 -6.18
CA GLU A 112 12.56 -8.32 -5.65
C GLU A 112 11.84 -7.33 -6.54
N ILE A 113 11.02 -6.49 -5.91
CA ILE A 113 10.32 -5.36 -6.53
C ILE A 113 10.83 -4.07 -5.89
N ALA A 114 11.24 -3.11 -6.71
CA ALA A 114 11.45 -1.74 -6.25
C ALA A 114 10.16 -0.94 -6.46
N LYS A 115 9.75 -0.20 -5.42
CA LYS A 115 8.68 0.79 -5.49
C LYS A 115 9.19 2.12 -4.99
N LYS A 116 8.85 3.21 -5.67
CA LYS A 116 9.14 4.59 -5.26
C LYS A 116 7.82 5.34 -5.15
N GLY A 117 7.61 6.07 -4.08
CA GLY A 117 6.37 6.85 -3.90
C GLY A 117 5.88 6.92 -2.47
N PHE A 118 4.56 6.99 -2.32
CA PHE A 118 3.89 7.07 -1.02
C PHE A 118 2.58 6.28 -1.04
N THR A 119 1.99 6.00 0.13
CA THR A 119 0.89 5.04 0.25
C THR A 119 -0.47 5.62 -0.10
N TYR A 120 -0.68 6.93 0.06
CA TYR A 120 -2.00 7.52 -0.10
C TYR A 120 -1.96 8.96 -0.62
N ALA A 121 -2.72 9.23 -1.70
CA ALA A 121 -2.97 10.58 -2.20
C ALA A 121 -4.42 11.00 -1.91
N LEU A 122 -4.58 12.10 -1.21
CA LEU A 122 -5.79 12.90 -1.27
C LEU A 122 -5.52 14.08 -2.18
N LEU A 123 -6.24 14.10 -3.32
CA LEU A 123 -6.49 15.26 -4.18
C LEU A 123 -5.33 16.28 -4.28
N GLY A 124 -4.67 16.30 -5.39
CA GLY A 124 -3.72 17.32 -5.77
C GLY A 124 -3.48 17.25 -7.28
N ALA A 125 -3.13 18.34 -7.91
CA ALA A 125 -2.57 18.31 -9.25
C ALA A 125 -1.35 17.39 -9.23
N VAL A 126 -1.33 16.39 -10.11
CA VAL A 126 -0.21 15.46 -10.24
C VAL A 126 0.84 16.14 -11.12
N PRO A 127 2.02 16.51 -10.60
CA PRO A 127 3.11 17.01 -11.41
C PRO A 127 3.53 15.95 -12.44
N GLU A 128 3.98 16.37 -13.61
CA GLU A 128 4.47 15.45 -14.65
C GLU A 128 5.91 14.96 -14.38
N ASP A 129 6.62 15.60 -13.46
CA ASP A 129 7.98 15.27 -13.08
C ASP A 129 8.07 14.31 -11.88
N ASP A 130 9.28 14.00 -11.43
CA ASP A 130 9.54 13.11 -10.28
C ASP A 130 8.94 13.60 -8.95
N SER A 131 8.50 14.87 -8.87
CA SER A 131 7.86 15.41 -7.68
C SER A 131 6.48 14.80 -7.43
N ARG A 132 5.85 14.16 -8.43
CA ARG A 132 4.60 13.39 -8.30
C ARG A 132 4.68 12.26 -7.27
N PHE A 133 5.88 11.75 -6.99
CA PHE A 133 6.09 10.69 -6.01
C PHE A 133 6.38 11.20 -4.59
N ILE A 134 6.31 12.51 -4.38
CA ILE A 134 6.42 13.14 -3.08
C ILE A 134 5.02 13.30 -2.50
N PRO A 135 4.77 12.88 -1.24
CA PRO A 135 3.44 13.03 -0.64
C PRO A 135 3.02 14.50 -0.60
N PRO A 136 1.74 14.81 -0.84
CA PRO A 136 1.21 16.17 -0.80
C PRO A 136 1.48 16.88 0.54
N MET A 137 1.35 16.18 1.65
CA MET A 137 1.81 16.65 2.95
C MET A 137 3.32 16.40 3.04
N ARG A 138 4.09 17.31 2.43
CA ARG A 138 5.54 17.19 2.30
C ARG A 138 6.23 16.94 3.64
N GLY A 139 7.22 16.05 3.61
CA GLY A 139 7.97 15.68 4.79
C GLY A 139 7.28 14.63 5.66
N GLN A 140 6.05 14.25 5.38
CA GLN A 140 5.34 13.24 6.16
C GLN A 140 5.33 11.89 5.46
N PHE A 141 5.45 10.83 6.26
CA PHE A 141 5.37 9.44 5.81
C PHE A 141 4.22 8.75 6.55
N TYR A 142 3.51 7.90 5.82
CA TYR A 142 2.42 7.10 6.34
C TYR A 142 2.40 5.75 5.63
N ASP A 143 2.19 4.67 6.37
CA ASP A 143 1.98 3.35 5.79
C ASP A 143 1.04 2.49 6.64
N ILE A 144 0.32 1.59 5.98
CA ILE A 144 -0.46 0.52 6.59
C ILE A 144 0.07 -0.79 6.04
N VAL A 145 0.70 -1.56 6.89
CA VAL A 145 1.37 -2.81 6.51
C VAL A 145 0.55 -4.00 7.00
N PRO A 146 -0.01 -4.82 6.09
CA PRO A 146 -0.69 -6.03 6.49
C PRO A 146 0.31 -7.05 7.02
N PHE A 147 0.01 -7.65 8.19
CA PHE A 147 0.71 -8.78 8.77
C PHE A 147 -0.15 -10.04 8.70
N TRP A 148 -0.75 -10.23 7.55
CA TRP A 148 -1.55 -11.40 7.20
C TRP A 148 -1.29 -11.81 5.74
N SER A 149 -1.58 -13.05 5.41
CA SER A 149 -1.45 -13.61 4.07
C SER A 149 -2.50 -14.70 3.85
N SER A 150 -2.84 -14.98 2.60
CA SER A 150 -3.64 -16.16 2.20
C SER A 150 -2.83 -17.47 2.25
N GLU A 151 -1.51 -17.38 2.33
CA GLU A 151 -0.57 -18.49 2.40
C GLU A 151 0.24 -18.41 3.69
N PRO A 152 0.72 -19.57 4.22
CA PRO A 152 1.58 -19.55 5.38
C PRO A 152 2.88 -18.82 5.08
N THR A 153 3.33 -18.02 6.03
CA THR A 153 4.58 -17.26 5.92
C THR A 153 5.48 -17.59 7.11
N VAL A 154 6.67 -18.11 6.83
CA VAL A 154 7.62 -18.47 7.88
C VAL A 154 8.11 -17.22 8.60
N ARG A 155 8.49 -16.20 7.83
CA ARG A 155 8.96 -14.92 8.40
C ARG A 155 8.51 -13.73 7.55
N LYS A 156 7.83 -12.79 8.20
CA LYS A 156 7.53 -11.47 7.65
C LYS A 156 8.35 -10.42 8.37
N VAL A 157 8.97 -9.51 7.60
CA VAL A 157 9.79 -8.40 8.13
C VAL A 157 9.42 -7.12 7.42
N TYR A 158 9.18 -6.07 8.17
CA TYR A 158 9.06 -4.71 7.65
C TYR A 158 10.09 -3.82 8.33
N LYS A 159 10.96 -3.21 7.52
CA LYS A 159 11.98 -2.26 7.98
C LYS A 159 11.68 -0.89 7.42
N VAL A 160 11.77 0.14 8.24
CA VAL A 160 11.64 1.52 7.79
C VAL A 160 12.75 2.37 8.38
N SER A 161 13.48 3.06 7.50
CA SER A 161 14.54 3.99 7.84
C SER A 161 14.08 5.41 7.56
N ILE A 162 14.15 6.28 8.54
CA ILE A 162 13.74 7.69 8.45
C ILE A 162 14.89 8.62 8.84
N PRO A 163 14.90 9.89 8.37
CA PRO A 163 15.86 10.89 8.84
C PRO A 163 15.86 11.02 10.36
N MET A 164 17.02 11.35 10.95
CA MET A 164 17.22 11.41 12.41
C MET A 164 16.28 12.39 13.10
N GLU A 165 15.99 13.50 12.45
CA GLU A 165 15.16 14.58 12.99
C GLU A 165 13.66 14.26 12.96
N LYS A 166 13.25 13.19 12.26
CA LYS A 166 11.84 12.78 12.20
C LYS A 166 11.48 11.83 13.33
N GLU A 167 10.26 11.97 13.82
CA GLU A 167 9.64 11.03 14.73
C GLU A 167 8.65 10.14 13.99
N MET A 168 8.54 8.88 14.43
CA MET A 168 7.60 7.91 13.90
C MET A 168 6.70 7.41 15.00
N GLN A 169 5.40 7.51 14.80
CA GLN A 169 4.40 6.84 15.61
C GLN A 169 3.99 5.55 14.92
N PHE A 170 3.79 4.49 15.68
CA PHE A 170 3.31 3.22 15.15
C PHE A 170 2.41 2.50 16.17
N GLN A 171 1.46 1.75 15.63
CA GLN A 171 0.57 0.90 16.38
C GLN A 171 0.35 -0.41 15.63
N PHE A 172 0.50 -1.53 16.34
CA PHE A 172 0.15 -2.84 15.83
C PHE A 172 -1.27 -3.20 16.32
N TYR A 173 -2.11 -3.68 15.41
CA TYR A 173 -3.50 -4.04 15.67
C TYR A 173 -3.74 -5.51 15.40
N GLN A 174 -4.68 -6.11 16.12
CA GLN A 174 -5.16 -7.48 15.95
C GLN A 174 -4.07 -8.56 16.11
N GLY A 175 -3.11 -8.33 16.99
CA GLY A 175 -2.03 -9.25 17.27
C GLY A 175 -0.81 -8.58 17.87
N GLU A 176 0.32 -9.27 17.80
CA GLU A 176 1.61 -8.80 18.31
C GLU A 176 2.70 -9.07 17.27
N CYS A 177 3.71 -8.21 17.25
CA CYS A 177 4.93 -8.42 16.47
C CYS A 177 6.15 -8.06 17.31
N THR A 178 7.31 -8.61 16.98
CA THR A 178 8.56 -8.13 17.53
C THR A 178 8.92 -6.81 16.89
N SER A 179 9.39 -5.84 17.68
CA SER A 179 9.84 -4.55 17.15
C SER A 179 11.18 -4.17 17.75
N SER A 180 12.00 -3.49 16.96
CA SER A 180 13.26 -2.91 17.40
C SER A 180 13.53 -1.60 16.67
N MET A 181 14.33 -0.73 17.30
CA MET A 181 14.82 0.50 16.71
C MET A 181 16.33 0.58 16.85
N ARG A 182 17.01 1.02 15.81
CA ARG A 182 18.46 1.23 15.81
C ARG A 182 18.79 2.57 15.15
N TYR A 183 19.94 3.10 15.50
CA TYR A 183 20.55 4.25 14.83
C TYR A 183 21.63 3.72 13.87
N GLU A 184 21.40 3.91 12.58
CA GLU A 184 22.26 3.44 11.51
C GLU A 184 22.47 4.57 10.48
N ASP A 185 23.71 4.87 10.12
CA ASP A 185 24.07 5.86 9.09
C ASP A 185 23.38 7.23 9.25
N GLY A 186 23.26 7.72 10.48
CA GLY A 186 22.60 9.00 10.78
C GLY A 186 21.08 8.97 10.61
N ARG A 187 20.47 7.79 10.67
CA ARG A 187 19.02 7.57 10.51
C ARG A 187 18.46 6.73 11.66
N LYS A 188 17.17 6.82 11.89
CA LYS A 188 16.42 5.90 12.75
C LYS A 188 15.88 4.76 11.90
N ALA A 189 16.27 3.52 12.20
CA ALA A 189 15.81 2.32 11.52
C ALA A 189 14.91 1.50 12.47
N TYR A 190 13.65 1.36 12.10
CA TYR A 190 12.67 0.54 12.82
C TYR A 190 12.51 -0.78 12.09
N THR A 191 12.42 -1.88 12.84
CA THR A 191 12.17 -3.21 12.29
C THR A 191 11.01 -3.83 13.04
N PHE A 192 10.05 -4.38 12.28
CA PHE A 192 8.90 -5.13 12.78
C PHE A 192 8.93 -6.50 12.14
N ALA A 193 8.76 -7.56 12.94
CA ALA A 193 8.81 -8.92 12.43
C ALA A 193 7.77 -9.82 13.11
N MET A 194 7.24 -10.75 12.33
CA MET A 194 6.38 -11.84 12.79
C MET A 194 6.83 -13.13 12.14
N GLU A 195 6.80 -14.21 12.91
CA GLU A 195 7.18 -15.55 12.46
C GLU A 195 5.98 -16.49 12.51
N ASP A 196 6.06 -17.59 11.76
CA ASP A 196 5.06 -18.67 11.77
C ASP A 196 3.62 -18.22 11.50
N MET A 197 3.45 -17.24 10.59
CA MET A 197 2.14 -16.72 10.23
C MET A 197 1.33 -17.77 9.49
N MET A 198 0.20 -18.20 10.06
CA MET A 198 -0.76 -19.07 9.39
C MET A 198 -1.67 -18.24 8.46
N PRO A 199 -2.21 -18.89 7.40
CA PRO A 199 -3.10 -18.19 6.49
C PRO A 199 -4.30 -17.61 7.21
N PHE A 200 -4.58 -16.33 6.94
CA PHE A 200 -5.81 -15.68 7.39
C PHE A 200 -6.92 -16.01 6.38
N ARG A 201 -7.96 -16.68 6.83
CA ARG A 201 -9.09 -17.08 5.98
C ARG A 201 -10.16 -16.00 5.98
N ARG A 202 -10.56 -15.58 4.79
CA ARG A 202 -11.71 -14.71 4.64
C ARG A 202 -13.00 -15.51 4.81
N GLU A 203 -13.87 -15.04 5.68
CA GLU A 203 -15.19 -15.59 5.88
C GLU A 203 -16.25 -14.84 5.03
N PRO A 204 -17.35 -15.50 4.63
CA PRO A 204 -18.45 -14.82 3.95
C PRO A 204 -19.03 -13.71 4.86
N ASN A 205 -19.28 -12.54 4.27
CA ASN A 205 -19.86 -11.38 4.96
C ASN A 205 -19.06 -10.82 6.16
N MET A 206 -17.79 -11.18 6.29
CA MET A 206 -16.94 -10.56 7.30
C MET A 206 -16.66 -9.09 6.94
N VAL A 207 -16.25 -8.29 7.93
CA VAL A 207 -15.72 -6.94 7.74
C VAL A 207 -14.45 -6.96 6.86
N ASP A 208 -13.98 -5.80 6.44
CA ASP A 208 -12.77 -5.71 5.64
C ASP A 208 -11.56 -6.35 6.37
N LEU A 209 -10.67 -6.98 5.60
CA LEU A 209 -9.49 -7.64 6.16
C LEU A 209 -8.59 -6.66 6.93
N PHE A 210 -8.55 -5.40 6.52
CA PHE A 210 -7.82 -4.38 7.26
C PHE A 210 -8.42 -4.07 8.64
N ASP A 211 -9.69 -4.40 8.87
CA ASP A 211 -10.34 -4.24 10.19
C ASP A 211 -10.23 -5.50 11.05
N ALA A 212 -10.12 -6.67 10.43
CA ALA A 212 -10.15 -7.96 11.13
C ALA A 212 -8.77 -8.60 11.34
N ALA A 213 -7.80 -8.33 10.46
CA ALA A 213 -6.53 -9.03 10.43
C ALA A 213 -5.37 -8.21 11.01
N PRO A 214 -4.28 -8.86 11.46
CA PRO A 214 -3.11 -8.17 12.00
C PRO A 214 -2.53 -7.15 11.04
N LYS A 215 -2.29 -5.94 11.50
CA LYS A 215 -1.68 -4.86 10.72
C LYS A 215 -0.83 -3.93 11.57
N LEU A 216 0.20 -3.38 10.95
CA LEU A 216 1.00 -2.30 11.48
C LEU A 216 0.56 -0.99 10.81
N MET A 217 0.21 0.00 11.59
CA MET A 217 0.00 1.37 11.10
C MET A 217 1.13 2.25 11.60
N MET A 218 1.63 3.12 10.73
CA MET A 218 2.69 4.06 11.09
C MET A 218 2.48 5.41 10.43
N SER A 219 2.90 6.47 11.13
CA SER A 219 2.82 7.85 10.64
C SER A 219 3.91 8.71 11.28
N SER A 220 4.50 9.59 10.49
CA SER A 220 5.37 10.65 11.00
C SER A 220 4.61 11.93 11.30
N THR A 221 3.32 12.04 10.98
CA THR A 221 2.47 13.18 11.33
C THR A 221 2.17 13.14 12.83
N PRO A 222 2.54 14.16 13.62
CA PRO A 222 2.48 14.09 15.09
C PRO A 222 1.05 13.94 15.62
N HIS A 223 0.09 14.70 15.08
CA HIS A 223 -1.28 14.72 15.58
C HIS A 223 -2.30 14.82 14.45
N TRP A 224 -3.51 14.34 14.69
CA TRP A 224 -4.67 14.52 13.79
C TRP A 224 -4.95 15.99 13.48
N LYS A 225 -4.70 16.88 14.46
CA LYS A 225 -4.83 18.32 14.27
C LYS A 225 -3.93 18.83 13.15
N ASP A 226 -2.68 18.37 13.07
CA ASP A 226 -1.74 18.79 12.03
C ASP A 226 -2.23 18.38 10.65
N LYS A 227 -2.77 17.17 10.54
CA LYS A 227 -3.38 16.66 9.32
C LYS A 227 -4.61 17.47 8.92
N SER A 228 -5.47 17.80 9.89
CA SER A 228 -6.69 18.59 9.67
C SER A 228 -6.37 20.02 9.24
N LEU A 229 -5.42 20.68 9.89
CA LEU A 229 -4.97 22.04 9.53
C LEU A 229 -4.36 22.06 8.13
N TRP A 230 -3.52 21.08 7.82
CA TRP A 230 -2.96 20.96 6.47
C TRP A 230 -4.05 20.77 5.42
N PHE A 231 -5.03 19.92 5.67
CA PHE A 231 -6.14 19.65 4.75
C PHE A 231 -6.98 20.93 4.51
N ASN A 232 -7.31 21.66 5.58
CA ASN A 232 -8.02 22.94 5.45
C ASN A 232 -7.23 23.95 4.61
N LYS A 233 -5.93 24.09 4.90
CA LYS A 233 -5.06 25.00 4.13
C LYS A 233 -5.00 24.63 2.64
N VAL A 234 -4.87 23.36 2.30
CA VAL A 234 -4.87 22.90 0.90
C VAL A 234 -6.18 23.25 0.21
N ASN A 235 -7.31 23.10 0.89
CA ASN A 235 -8.62 23.47 0.33
C ASN A 235 -8.77 24.99 0.17
N GLU A 236 -8.27 25.78 1.12
CA GLU A 236 -8.23 27.25 1.00
C GLU A 236 -7.35 27.68 -0.18
N ASP A 237 -6.13 27.16 -0.29
CA ASP A 237 -5.19 27.47 -1.36
C ASP A 237 -5.75 27.08 -2.75
N TYR A 238 -6.53 26.00 -2.83
CA TYR A 238 -7.22 25.56 -4.04
C TYR A 238 -8.47 26.38 -4.36
N GLY A 239 -8.97 27.17 -3.41
CA GLY A 239 -10.20 27.94 -3.55
C GLY A 239 -11.49 27.13 -3.35
N SER A 240 -11.42 25.96 -2.70
CA SER A 240 -12.57 25.08 -2.47
C SER A 240 -13.70 25.74 -1.68
N PHE A 241 -13.36 26.76 -0.88
CA PHE A 241 -14.31 27.52 -0.08
C PHE A 241 -14.66 28.88 -0.70
N ALA A 242 -14.19 29.17 -1.92
CA ALA A 242 -14.51 30.39 -2.61
C ALA A 242 -16.01 30.41 -2.98
N PRO A 243 -16.68 31.55 -2.84
CA PRO A 243 -18.06 31.70 -3.26
C PRO A 243 -18.22 31.39 -4.75
N LEU A 244 -19.14 30.50 -5.10
CA LEU A 244 -19.54 30.19 -6.47
C LEU A 244 -20.89 30.87 -6.74
N PRO A 245 -20.93 31.97 -7.52
CA PRO A 245 -22.17 32.71 -7.77
C PRO A 245 -23.31 31.86 -8.35
N GLU A 246 -22.96 30.90 -9.22
CA GLU A 246 -23.94 29.99 -9.82
C GLU A 246 -24.53 29.03 -8.79
N ALA A 247 -23.69 28.48 -7.90
CA ALA A 247 -24.14 27.64 -6.81
C ALA A 247 -25.00 28.43 -5.82
N GLN A 248 -24.61 29.66 -5.48
CA GLN A 248 -25.40 30.55 -4.61
C GLN A 248 -26.78 30.84 -5.21
N LYS A 249 -26.84 31.15 -6.51
CA LYS A 249 -28.12 31.37 -7.20
C LYS A 249 -29.02 30.12 -7.10
N LYS A 250 -28.46 28.93 -7.25
CA LYS A 250 -29.23 27.69 -7.10
C LYS A 250 -29.69 27.44 -5.68
N VAL A 251 -28.83 27.72 -4.70
CA VAL A 251 -29.22 27.66 -3.28
C VAL A 251 -30.39 28.58 -2.98
N ASP A 252 -30.29 29.84 -3.42
CA ASP A 252 -31.33 30.86 -3.19
C ASP A 252 -32.68 30.46 -3.82
N GLU A 253 -32.63 29.87 -5.01
CA GLU A 253 -33.83 29.29 -5.67
C GLU A 253 -34.47 28.18 -4.81
N LEU A 254 -33.67 27.22 -4.35
CA LEU A 254 -34.14 26.02 -3.63
C LEU A 254 -34.70 26.35 -2.24
N ILE A 255 -34.07 27.30 -1.53
CA ILE A 255 -34.50 27.68 -0.18
C ILE A 255 -35.64 28.70 -0.17
N LYS A 256 -36.00 29.22 -1.34
CA LYS A 256 -37.09 30.19 -1.46
C LYS A 256 -38.39 29.67 -0.85
N GLY A 257 -38.97 30.40 0.11
CA GLY A 257 -40.15 30.03 0.82
C GLY A 257 -39.99 29.03 1.97
N LYS A 258 -38.75 28.54 2.21
CA LYS A 258 -38.47 27.70 3.37
C LYS A 258 -38.27 28.57 4.63
N LYS A 259 -38.98 28.22 5.69
CA LYS A 259 -39.05 29.06 6.91
C LYS A 259 -38.04 28.64 7.97
N THR A 260 -37.73 27.35 8.06
CA THR A 260 -36.85 26.79 9.08
C THR A 260 -35.50 26.34 8.48
N GLU A 261 -34.46 26.28 9.30
CA GLU A 261 -33.17 25.70 8.88
C GLU A 261 -33.32 24.24 8.43
N MET A 262 -34.10 23.45 9.12
CA MET A 262 -34.33 22.06 8.76
C MET A 262 -35.01 21.91 7.38
N GLU A 263 -35.95 22.76 7.02
CA GLU A 263 -36.54 22.78 5.67
C GLU A 263 -35.50 23.15 4.60
N LYS A 264 -34.58 24.11 4.90
CA LYS A 264 -33.51 24.49 4.00
C LYS A 264 -32.51 23.36 3.83
N ILE A 265 -32.07 22.76 4.94
CA ILE A 265 -31.16 21.60 4.92
C ILE A 265 -31.79 20.45 4.12
N ALA A 266 -33.05 20.10 4.41
CA ALA A 266 -33.75 19.02 3.74
C ALA A 266 -33.80 19.21 2.22
N VAL A 267 -34.18 20.40 1.74
CA VAL A 267 -34.32 20.65 0.31
C VAL A 267 -32.92 20.69 -0.39
N LEU A 268 -31.90 21.18 0.25
CA LEU A 268 -30.55 21.18 -0.30
C LEU A 268 -29.98 19.77 -0.36
N THR A 269 -30.13 19.00 0.73
CA THR A 269 -29.70 17.58 0.77
C THR A 269 -30.41 16.77 -0.31
N HIS A 270 -31.72 16.95 -0.46
CA HIS A 270 -32.52 16.23 -1.46
C HIS A 270 -32.15 16.58 -2.91
N TRP A 271 -31.67 17.81 -3.14
CA TRP A 271 -31.21 18.23 -4.47
C TRP A 271 -29.83 17.67 -4.83
N VAL A 272 -28.95 17.47 -3.84
CA VAL A 272 -27.60 16.91 -4.04
C VAL A 272 -27.61 15.38 -4.20
N ALA A 273 -28.56 14.69 -3.54
CA ALA A 273 -28.68 13.23 -3.59
C ALA A 273 -29.30 12.76 -4.92
#